data_9ff23af2a399d7bceb7f13c773ca1ab9
#
_entry.id   9ff23af2a399d7bceb7f13c773ca1ab9
#
_cell.length_a   1.000
_cell.length_b   1.000
_cell.length_c   1.000
_cell.angle_alpha   90.00
_cell.angle_beta   90.00
_cell.angle_gamma   90.00
#
_symmetry.space_group_name_H-M   'P 1'
#
loop_
_entity.id
_entity.type
_entity.pdbx_description
1 polymer ?
#
loop_
_entity_poly.entity_id
_entity_poly.type
_entity_poly.pdbx_seq_one_letter_code
_entity_poly.pdbx_strand_id
1 'polypeptide(L)'
;MSELQDDILRLRGLGMSYREIQKELKCSKSTIAYYLSDQEKEKSRQRQHRLRQEKPLLRKVETFQSIKKGQQNKAVHFHREGKEYTPINFNYSDVIEYLDGKYVCYLTGDLIDLNDPTSYSFDHIVPVAKGGTNELHNLGLTTRDANMAKSDLTLEEFVDLCVKVAKHYGRI
;
A
#
# COMPACT_ATOMS: atom_id res chain seq x y z
N MET A 1 -24.86 -6.53 27.21
CA MET A 1 -23.95 -7.60 26.75
C MET A 1 -24.34 -8.88 27.47
N SER A 2 -24.08 -10.08 26.95
CA SER A 2 -24.41 -11.32 27.68
C SER A 2 -23.33 -11.57 28.73
N GLU A 3 -23.75 -12.07 29.89
CA GLU A 3 -22.87 -12.44 31.01
C GLU A 3 -21.69 -13.31 30.58
N LEU A 4 -21.94 -14.26 29.68
CA LEU A 4 -20.91 -15.10 29.06
C LEU A 4 -19.86 -14.31 28.24
N GLN A 5 -20.27 -13.24 27.55
CA GLN A 5 -19.36 -12.37 26.81
C GLN A 5 -18.41 -11.65 27.76
N ASP A 6 -18.95 -11.06 28.82
CA ASP A 6 -18.18 -10.30 29.79
C ASP A 6 -17.16 -11.20 30.52
N ASP A 7 -17.56 -12.42 30.87
CA ASP A 7 -16.65 -13.42 31.45
C ASP A 7 -15.53 -13.86 30.48
N ILE A 8 -15.85 -14.10 29.21
CA ILE A 8 -14.83 -14.44 28.20
C ILE A 8 -13.81 -13.29 28.07
N LEU A 9 -14.29 -12.04 28.00
CA LEU A 9 -13.43 -10.87 27.89
C LEU A 9 -12.54 -10.69 29.12
N ARG A 10 -13.11 -10.86 30.32
CA ARG A 10 -12.39 -10.79 31.60
C ARG A 10 -11.29 -11.85 31.68
N LEU A 11 -11.62 -13.12 31.42
CA LEU A 11 -10.66 -14.22 31.52
C LEU A 11 -9.54 -14.09 30.48
N ARG A 12 -9.87 -13.60 29.27
CA ARG A 12 -8.87 -13.31 28.24
C ARG A 12 -7.95 -12.15 28.63
N GLY A 13 -8.49 -11.10 29.28
CA GLY A 13 -7.73 -10.00 29.85
C GLY A 13 -6.73 -10.42 30.92
N LEU A 14 -7.04 -11.50 31.67
CA LEU A 14 -6.14 -12.15 32.64
C LEU A 14 -5.09 -13.06 31.98
N GLY A 15 -5.04 -13.13 30.65
CA GLY A 15 -4.03 -13.91 29.91
C GLY A 15 -4.38 -15.38 29.68
N MET A 16 -5.57 -15.84 30.05
CA MET A 16 -5.98 -17.24 29.89
C MET A 16 -6.06 -17.63 28.40
N SER A 17 -5.59 -18.84 28.12
CA SER A 17 -5.69 -19.43 26.77
C SER A 17 -7.14 -19.84 26.45
N TYR A 18 -7.45 -20.03 25.16
CA TYR A 18 -8.78 -20.52 24.75
C TYR A 18 -9.16 -21.87 25.36
N ARG A 19 -8.18 -22.74 25.66
CA ARG A 19 -8.42 -24.04 26.33
C ARG A 19 -8.83 -23.86 27.80
N GLU A 20 -8.18 -22.95 28.50
CA GLU A 20 -8.48 -22.63 29.90
C GLU A 20 -9.86 -21.97 30.01
N ILE A 21 -10.17 -20.99 29.16
CA ILE A 21 -11.49 -20.33 29.12
C ILE A 21 -12.59 -21.36 28.80
N GLN A 22 -12.34 -22.26 27.84
CA GLN A 22 -13.27 -23.33 27.47
C GLN A 22 -13.59 -24.26 28.67
N LYS A 23 -12.57 -24.59 29.44
CA LYS A 23 -12.71 -25.44 30.60
C LYS A 23 -13.49 -24.74 31.71
N GLU A 24 -13.19 -23.47 31.97
CA GLU A 24 -13.80 -22.64 33.01
C GLU A 24 -15.27 -22.35 32.71
N LEU A 25 -15.57 -21.86 31.51
CA LEU A 25 -16.93 -21.43 31.16
C LEU A 25 -17.76 -22.52 30.45
N LYS A 26 -17.21 -23.71 30.27
CA LYS A 26 -17.86 -24.84 29.57
C LYS A 26 -18.48 -24.47 28.20
N CYS A 27 -17.86 -23.52 27.47
CA CYS A 27 -18.29 -23.07 26.18
C CYS A 27 -17.36 -23.57 25.06
N SER A 28 -17.77 -23.50 23.81
CA SER A 28 -16.96 -23.94 22.69
C SER A 28 -15.84 -22.93 22.34
N LYS A 29 -14.74 -23.39 21.70
CA LYS A 29 -13.70 -22.50 21.17
C LYS A 29 -14.22 -21.53 20.13
N SER A 30 -15.20 -21.95 19.33
CA SER A 30 -15.85 -21.08 18.35
C SER A 30 -16.66 -19.96 19.01
N THR A 31 -17.31 -20.25 20.15
CA THR A 31 -18.01 -19.23 20.96
C THR A 31 -17.03 -18.20 21.51
N ILE A 32 -15.89 -18.66 22.06
CA ILE A 32 -14.82 -17.77 22.54
C ILE A 32 -14.28 -16.89 21.41
N ALA A 33 -13.96 -17.48 20.27
CA ALA A 33 -13.49 -16.75 19.10
C ALA A 33 -14.52 -15.74 18.60
N TYR A 34 -15.80 -16.07 18.60
CA TYR A 34 -16.87 -15.16 18.19
C TYR A 34 -16.89 -13.90 19.06
N TYR A 35 -16.91 -14.04 20.40
CA TYR A 35 -16.98 -12.89 21.30
C TYR A 35 -15.67 -12.08 21.38
N LEU A 36 -14.52 -12.70 21.12
CA LEU A 36 -13.22 -12.01 21.06
C LEU A 36 -12.96 -11.36 19.72
N SER A 37 -13.67 -11.76 18.65
CA SER A 37 -13.39 -11.31 17.28
C SER A 37 -13.48 -9.80 17.12
N ASP A 38 -14.43 -9.16 17.76
CA ASP A 38 -14.62 -7.72 17.63
C ASP A 38 -13.55 -6.91 18.37
N GLN A 39 -13.12 -7.38 19.55
CA GLN A 39 -12.00 -6.75 20.26
C GLN A 39 -10.66 -6.94 19.54
N GLU A 40 -10.41 -8.13 18.99
CA GLU A 40 -9.20 -8.39 18.20
C GLU A 40 -9.19 -7.57 16.90
N LYS A 41 -10.34 -7.44 16.26
CA LYS A 41 -10.50 -6.56 15.09
C LYS A 41 -10.27 -5.09 15.44
N GLU A 42 -10.79 -4.62 16.57
CA GLU A 42 -10.61 -3.25 17.00
C GLU A 42 -9.15 -2.96 17.39
N LYS A 43 -8.49 -3.85 18.14
CA LYS A 43 -7.04 -3.75 18.40
C LYS A 43 -6.23 -3.72 17.11
N SER A 44 -6.59 -4.55 16.13
CA SER A 44 -5.94 -4.57 14.81
C SER A 44 -6.15 -3.26 14.07
N ARG A 45 -7.37 -2.69 14.08
CA ARG A 45 -7.68 -1.37 13.48
C ARG A 45 -6.86 -0.26 14.13
N GLN A 46 -6.81 -0.21 15.46
CA GLN A 46 -6.05 0.80 16.20
C GLN A 46 -4.55 0.69 15.93
N ARG A 47 -4.01 -0.54 15.89
CA ARG A 47 -2.61 -0.78 15.51
C ARG A 47 -2.32 -0.31 14.08
N GLN A 48 -3.20 -0.65 13.13
CA GLN A 48 -3.06 -0.19 11.74
C GLN A 48 -3.17 1.33 11.61
N HIS A 49 -4.10 1.96 12.36
CA HIS A 49 -4.25 3.40 12.38
C HIS A 49 -2.97 4.09 12.88
N ARG A 50 -2.41 3.60 14.00
CA ARG A 50 -1.15 4.11 14.54
C ARG A 50 -0.01 3.95 13.55
N LEU A 51 0.15 2.76 12.94
CA LEU A 51 1.18 2.52 11.93
C LEU A 51 1.05 3.46 10.71
N ARG A 52 -0.17 3.80 10.32
CA ARG A 52 -0.40 4.76 9.23
C ARG A 52 0.05 6.18 9.58
N GLN A 53 -0.11 6.58 10.84
CA GLN A 53 0.36 7.88 11.33
C GLN A 53 1.89 7.93 11.46
N GLU A 54 2.49 6.86 11.99
CA GLU A 54 3.95 6.76 12.17
C GLU A 54 4.71 6.54 10.86
N LYS A 55 4.08 5.84 9.90
CA LYS A 55 4.69 5.46 8.62
C LYS A 55 3.72 5.67 7.46
N PRO A 56 3.45 6.92 7.06
CA PRO A 56 2.41 7.23 6.08
C PRO A 56 2.61 6.56 4.72
N LEU A 57 3.85 6.42 4.25
CA LEU A 57 4.18 5.76 2.98
C LEU A 57 4.11 4.22 3.04
N LEU A 58 4.12 3.60 4.24
CA LEU A 58 4.22 2.14 4.38
C LEU A 58 3.15 1.41 3.57
N ARG A 59 1.90 1.83 3.70
CA ARG A 59 0.79 1.19 2.96
C ARG A 59 0.92 1.34 1.45
N LYS A 60 1.45 2.47 0.98
CA LYS A 60 1.66 2.69 -0.46
C LYS A 60 2.74 1.77 -1.00
N VAL A 61 3.84 1.62 -0.27
CA VAL A 61 4.93 0.69 -0.62
C VAL A 61 4.41 -0.76 -0.63
N GLU A 62 3.72 -1.19 0.42
CA GLU A 62 3.14 -2.54 0.51
C GLU A 62 2.13 -2.80 -0.62
N THR A 63 1.27 -1.82 -0.93
CA THR A 63 0.30 -1.93 -2.02
C THR A 63 1.00 -2.05 -3.37
N PHE A 64 2.00 -1.21 -3.63
CA PHE A 64 2.79 -1.26 -4.86
C PHE A 64 3.47 -2.63 -5.01
N GLN A 65 4.13 -3.13 -3.97
CA GLN A 65 4.76 -4.45 -3.95
C GLN A 65 3.75 -5.58 -4.19
N SER A 66 2.58 -5.52 -3.55
CA SER A 66 1.52 -6.54 -3.69
C SER A 66 0.96 -6.59 -5.11
N ILE A 67 0.68 -5.44 -5.71
CA ILE A 67 0.20 -5.35 -7.10
C ILE A 67 1.23 -5.94 -8.05
N LYS A 68 2.51 -5.59 -7.88
CA LYS A 68 3.58 -6.08 -8.74
C LYS A 68 3.82 -7.57 -8.59
N LYS A 69 3.79 -8.10 -7.37
CA LYS A 69 3.85 -9.54 -7.12
C LYS A 69 2.69 -10.28 -7.80
N GLY A 70 1.49 -9.74 -7.74
CA GLY A 70 0.32 -10.29 -8.44
C GLY A 70 0.48 -10.27 -9.96
N GLN A 71 1.08 -9.22 -10.54
CA GLN A 71 1.36 -9.14 -11.97
C GLN A 71 2.45 -10.14 -12.39
N GLN A 72 3.51 -10.32 -11.60
CA GLN A 72 4.54 -11.33 -11.83
C GLN A 72 3.95 -12.75 -11.85
N ASN A 73 3.10 -13.07 -10.87
CA ASN A 73 2.46 -14.38 -10.81
C ASN A 73 1.56 -14.64 -12.02
N LYS A 74 0.82 -13.63 -12.49
CA LYS A 74 0.00 -13.73 -13.70
C LYS A 74 0.87 -13.90 -14.97
N ALA A 75 2.00 -13.21 -15.07
CA ALA A 75 2.91 -13.33 -16.20
C ALA A 75 3.50 -14.73 -16.31
N VAL A 76 3.88 -15.35 -15.17
CA VAL A 76 4.35 -16.74 -15.11
C VAL A 76 3.27 -17.73 -15.55
N HIS A 77 2.00 -17.51 -15.14
CA HIS A 77 0.89 -18.39 -15.50
C HIS A 77 0.46 -18.29 -16.98
N PHE A 78 0.58 -17.12 -17.60
CA PHE A 78 0.07 -16.88 -18.96
C PHE A 78 1.15 -16.96 -20.05
N HIS A 79 2.36 -17.47 -19.74
CA HIS A 79 3.45 -17.62 -20.72
C HIS A 79 3.53 -16.45 -21.72
N ARG A 80 3.52 -15.22 -21.22
CA ARG A 80 3.78 -14.07 -22.06
C ARG A 80 5.26 -14.06 -22.40
N GLU A 81 5.59 -14.78 -23.46
CA GLU A 81 6.93 -14.87 -24.02
C GLU A 81 7.54 -13.48 -24.19
N GLY A 82 8.76 -13.30 -23.69
CA GLY A 82 9.62 -12.16 -23.99
C GLY A 82 9.59 -10.98 -23.01
N LYS A 83 8.89 -11.03 -21.86
CA LYS A 83 9.00 -9.98 -20.83
C LYS A 83 9.71 -10.52 -19.58
N GLU A 84 10.97 -10.14 -19.41
CA GLU A 84 11.66 -10.28 -18.13
C GLU A 84 11.01 -9.35 -17.10
N TYR A 85 10.38 -9.93 -16.10
CA TYR A 85 9.91 -9.18 -14.93
C TYR A 85 11.03 -9.09 -13.91
N THR A 86 11.57 -7.91 -13.71
CA THR A 86 12.50 -7.64 -12.62
C THR A 86 11.76 -7.81 -11.28
N PRO A 87 12.25 -8.64 -10.35
CA PRO A 87 11.66 -8.76 -9.02
C PRO A 87 11.78 -7.45 -8.26
N ILE A 88 10.83 -7.18 -7.36
CA ILE A 88 10.95 -6.05 -6.43
C ILE A 88 11.88 -6.45 -5.30
N ASN A 89 13.03 -5.77 -5.20
CA ASN A 89 14.10 -6.07 -4.24
C ASN A 89 14.26 -4.98 -3.17
N PHE A 90 13.27 -4.12 -2.96
CA PHE A 90 13.31 -3.05 -1.97
C PHE A 90 12.16 -3.16 -0.97
N ASN A 91 12.40 -2.66 0.24
CA ASN A 91 11.42 -2.57 1.32
C ASN A 91 11.08 -1.12 1.66
N TYR A 92 10.28 -0.90 2.71
CA TYR A 92 9.88 0.44 3.14
C TYR A 92 11.07 1.34 3.52
N SER A 93 12.07 0.79 4.22
CA SER A 93 13.24 1.56 4.65
C SER A 93 14.05 2.06 3.46
N ASP A 94 14.21 1.22 2.44
CA ASP A 94 14.92 1.57 1.20
C ASP A 94 14.22 2.71 0.47
N VAL A 95 12.87 2.72 0.45
CA VAL A 95 12.10 3.82 -0.15
C VAL A 95 12.28 5.12 0.62
N ILE A 96 12.27 5.08 1.96
CA ILE A 96 12.46 6.28 2.78
C ILE A 96 13.87 6.87 2.59
N GLU A 97 14.89 6.01 2.56
CA GLU A 97 16.27 6.42 2.30
C GLU A 97 16.41 7.00 0.89
N TYR A 98 15.81 6.38 -0.11
CA TYR A 98 15.84 6.85 -1.50
C TYR A 98 15.16 8.23 -1.66
N LEU A 99 14.03 8.46 -1.00
CA LEU A 99 13.33 9.74 -1.04
C LEU A 99 14.07 10.83 -0.28
N ASP A 100 14.92 10.49 0.68
CA ASP A 100 15.78 11.42 1.44
C ASP A 100 15.02 12.66 1.97
N GLY A 101 13.80 12.46 2.48
CA GLY A 101 12.93 13.55 2.95
C GLY A 101 12.32 14.43 1.84
N LYS A 102 12.60 14.14 0.58
CA LYS A 102 12.08 14.90 -0.58
C LYS A 102 10.74 14.35 -1.03
N TYR A 103 9.68 14.78 -0.36
CA TYR A 103 8.32 14.35 -0.68
C TYR A 103 7.69 15.30 -1.71
N VAL A 104 8.16 15.22 -2.94
CA VAL A 104 7.69 16.01 -4.06
C VAL A 104 7.24 15.13 -5.22
N CYS A 105 6.24 15.59 -5.97
CA CYS A 105 5.83 14.95 -7.20
C CYS A 105 6.95 15.07 -8.25
N TYR A 106 7.48 13.97 -8.72
CA TYR A 106 8.57 13.98 -9.72
C TYR A 106 8.13 14.53 -11.09
N LEU A 107 6.80 14.59 -11.36
CA LEU A 107 6.24 15.09 -12.61
C LEU A 107 5.98 16.61 -12.57
N THR A 108 5.48 17.14 -11.44
CA THR A 108 5.00 18.53 -11.35
C THR A 108 5.84 19.38 -10.40
N GLY A 109 6.64 18.76 -9.53
CA GLY A 109 7.39 19.46 -8.48
C GLY A 109 6.55 19.85 -7.28
N ASP A 110 5.26 19.53 -7.24
CA ASP A 110 4.38 19.84 -6.12
C ASP A 110 4.77 19.07 -4.86
N LEU A 111 4.62 19.72 -3.70
CA LEU A 111 4.79 19.05 -2.41
C LEU A 111 3.69 18.01 -2.20
N ILE A 112 4.08 16.85 -1.69
CA ILE A 112 3.17 15.75 -1.35
C ILE A 112 2.78 15.84 0.12
N ASP A 113 1.48 15.94 0.41
CA ASP A 113 0.98 15.77 1.78
C ASP A 113 0.86 14.28 2.12
N LEU A 114 1.80 13.78 2.93
CA LEU A 114 1.80 12.39 3.37
C LEU A 114 0.63 12.04 4.30
N ASN A 115 -0.06 13.05 4.90
CA ASN A 115 -1.22 12.83 5.75
C ASN A 115 -2.48 12.51 4.94
N ASP A 116 -2.52 12.91 3.66
CA ASP A 116 -3.59 12.51 2.75
C ASP A 116 -3.13 11.36 1.82
N PRO A 117 -3.34 10.10 2.20
CA PRO A 117 -2.94 8.95 1.39
C PRO A 117 -3.73 8.82 0.09
N THR A 118 -4.75 9.64 -0.15
CA THR A 118 -5.53 9.62 -1.40
C THR A 118 -4.94 10.54 -2.47
N SER A 119 -4.13 11.54 -2.05
CA SER A 119 -3.59 12.58 -2.94
C SER A 119 -2.37 12.13 -3.76
N TYR A 120 -1.68 11.04 -3.37
CA TYR A 120 -0.42 10.62 -4.01
C TYR A 120 -0.37 9.12 -4.32
N SER A 121 0.59 8.75 -5.15
CA SER A 121 0.87 7.38 -5.56
C SER A 121 2.35 7.18 -5.84
N PHE A 122 2.77 5.92 -5.97
CA PHE A 122 4.03 5.56 -6.64
C PHE A 122 3.76 5.20 -8.08
N ASP A 123 4.65 5.61 -8.96
CA ASP A 123 4.63 5.36 -10.38
C ASP A 123 5.96 4.76 -10.86
N HIS A 124 5.94 4.06 -11.99
CA HIS A 124 7.16 3.73 -12.72
C HIS A 124 7.56 4.92 -13.60
N ILE A 125 8.72 5.52 -13.33
CA ILE A 125 9.25 6.64 -14.13
C ILE A 125 9.27 6.24 -15.62
N VAL A 126 9.88 5.09 -15.93
CA VAL A 126 9.76 4.41 -17.22
C VAL A 126 8.71 3.30 -17.07
N PRO A 127 7.59 3.35 -17.78
CA PRO A 127 6.56 2.32 -17.70
C PRO A 127 7.09 0.91 -17.99
N VAL A 128 6.64 -0.09 -17.23
CA VAL A 128 7.06 -1.50 -17.44
C VAL A 128 6.68 -1.97 -18.86
N ALA A 129 5.57 -1.49 -19.42
CA ALA A 129 5.17 -1.78 -20.80
C ALA A 129 6.18 -1.28 -21.84
N LYS A 130 7.01 -0.32 -21.47
CA LYS A 130 8.05 0.32 -22.32
C LYS A 130 9.47 -0.03 -21.87
N GLY A 131 9.64 -1.14 -21.13
CA GLY A 131 10.96 -1.65 -20.72
C GLY A 131 11.44 -1.15 -19.35
N GLY A 132 10.60 -0.44 -18.60
CA GLY A 132 10.95 -0.03 -17.23
C GLY A 132 11.05 -1.20 -16.27
N THR A 133 11.93 -1.08 -15.27
CA THR A 133 12.19 -2.11 -14.26
C THR A 133 11.33 -1.89 -13.02
N ASN A 134 11.28 -2.91 -12.13
CA ASN A 134 10.67 -2.79 -10.80
C ASN A 134 11.71 -2.41 -9.72
N GLU A 135 12.81 -1.79 -10.10
CA GLU A 135 13.87 -1.36 -9.20
C GLU A 135 13.56 0.00 -8.58
N LEU A 136 14.19 0.28 -7.43
CA LEU A 136 13.94 1.49 -6.65
C LEU A 136 14.21 2.78 -7.44
N HIS A 137 15.24 2.80 -8.28
CA HIS A 137 15.58 3.96 -9.10
C HIS A 137 14.53 4.30 -10.18
N ASN A 138 13.68 3.34 -10.53
CA ASN A 138 12.54 3.56 -11.45
C ASN A 138 11.23 3.85 -10.72
N LEU A 139 11.28 4.08 -9.38
CA LEU A 139 10.12 4.41 -8.56
C LEU A 139 10.04 5.92 -8.37
N GLY A 140 8.97 6.55 -8.85
CA GLY A 140 8.68 7.96 -8.67
C GLY A 140 7.54 8.19 -7.68
N LEU A 141 7.71 9.12 -6.73
CA LEU A 141 6.61 9.63 -5.92
C LEU A 141 5.89 10.72 -6.74
N THR A 142 4.56 10.64 -6.85
CA THR A 142 3.78 11.53 -7.71
C THR A 142 2.43 11.86 -7.08
N THR A 143 1.82 13.00 -7.45
CA THR A 143 0.42 13.24 -7.14
C THR A 143 -0.46 12.24 -7.90
N ARG A 144 -1.61 11.92 -7.35
CA ARG A 144 -2.54 10.98 -8.01
C ARG A 144 -2.96 11.46 -9.39
N ASP A 145 -3.25 12.75 -9.52
CA ASP A 145 -3.72 13.33 -10.78
C ASP A 145 -2.64 13.30 -11.86
N ALA A 146 -1.39 13.67 -11.51
CA ALA A 146 -0.27 13.59 -12.43
C ALA A 146 0.03 12.14 -12.86
N ASN A 147 -0.06 11.18 -11.91
CA ASN A 147 0.09 9.76 -12.23
C ASN A 147 -0.98 9.26 -13.19
N MET A 148 -2.24 9.64 -12.96
CA MET A 148 -3.35 9.28 -13.85
C MET A 148 -3.19 9.91 -15.25
N ALA A 149 -2.75 11.16 -15.31
CA ALA A 149 -2.53 11.87 -16.57
C ALA A 149 -1.36 11.28 -17.37
N LYS A 150 -0.27 10.91 -16.69
CA LYS A 150 0.88 10.28 -17.37
C LYS A 150 0.56 8.85 -17.85
N SER A 151 -0.18 8.07 -17.04
CA SER A 151 -0.54 6.69 -17.38
C SER A 151 0.68 5.85 -17.78
N ASP A 152 0.69 5.26 -18.97
CA ASP A 152 1.77 4.46 -19.56
C ASP A 152 2.69 5.23 -20.53
N LEU A 153 2.59 6.56 -20.55
CA LEU A 153 3.50 7.41 -21.31
C LEU A 153 4.88 7.45 -20.65
N THR A 154 5.93 7.52 -21.45
CA THR A 154 7.26 7.93 -20.97
C THR A 154 7.21 9.38 -20.51
N LEU A 155 8.22 9.82 -19.76
CA LEU A 155 8.29 11.23 -19.33
C LEU A 155 8.32 12.18 -20.54
N GLU A 156 9.08 11.86 -21.58
CA GLU A 156 9.17 12.64 -22.81
C GLU A 156 7.81 12.76 -23.52
N GLU A 157 7.14 11.62 -23.76
CA GLU A 157 5.80 11.59 -24.38
C GLU A 157 4.77 12.40 -23.57
N PHE A 158 4.84 12.31 -22.24
CA PHE A 158 3.94 13.04 -21.36
C PHE A 158 4.19 14.55 -21.41
N VAL A 159 5.45 14.99 -21.35
CA VAL A 159 5.83 16.40 -21.46
C VAL A 159 5.41 16.95 -22.83
N ASP A 160 5.66 16.22 -23.91
CA ASP A 160 5.24 16.63 -25.25
C ASP A 160 3.72 16.78 -25.36
N LEU A 161 2.95 15.88 -24.75
CA LEU A 161 1.50 15.98 -24.70
C LEU A 161 1.06 17.23 -23.91
N CYS A 162 1.65 17.49 -22.74
CA CYS A 162 1.36 18.68 -21.95
C CYS A 162 1.65 19.97 -22.72
N VAL A 163 2.78 20.03 -23.43
CA VAL A 163 3.14 21.18 -24.28
C VAL A 163 2.13 21.39 -25.40
N LYS A 164 1.70 20.33 -26.09
CA LYS A 164 0.67 20.42 -27.15
C LYS A 164 -0.65 20.96 -26.61
N VAL A 165 -1.09 20.45 -25.45
CA VAL A 165 -2.30 20.92 -24.78
C VAL A 165 -2.17 22.40 -24.38
N ALA A 166 -1.05 22.77 -23.73
CA ALA A 166 -0.81 24.14 -23.28
C ALA A 166 -0.80 25.15 -24.47
N LYS A 167 -0.15 24.79 -25.58
CA LYS A 167 -0.16 25.59 -26.82
C LYS A 167 -1.56 25.75 -27.41
N HIS A 168 -2.34 24.67 -27.47
CA HIS A 168 -3.70 24.71 -28.02
C HIS A 168 -4.60 25.68 -27.23
N TYR A 169 -4.42 25.75 -25.90
CA TYR A 169 -5.18 26.66 -25.05
C TYR A 169 -4.48 28.01 -24.77
N GLY A 170 -3.42 28.32 -25.50
CA GLY A 170 -2.72 29.63 -25.37
C GLY A 170 -2.11 29.87 -24.00
N ARG A 171 -1.58 28.83 -23.35
CA ARG A 171 -0.94 28.92 -22.03
C ARG A 171 0.58 29.08 -22.11
N ILE A 172 1.18 28.75 -23.23
CA ILE A 172 2.59 28.93 -23.60
C ILE A 172 2.71 29.27 -25.07
#